data_44d12791689966592989d0b9fdd9454a
#
_entry.id   44d12791689966592989d0b9fdd9454a
#
_cell.length_a   1.000
_cell.length_b   1.000
_cell.length_c   1.000
_cell.angle_alpha   90.00
_cell.angle_beta   90.00
_cell.angle_gamma   90.00
#
_symmetry.space_group_name_H-M   'P 1'
#
loop_
_entity.id
_entity.type
_entity.pdbx_description
1 polymer ?
#
loop_
_entity_poly.entity_id
_entity_poly.type
_entity_poly.pdbx_seq_one_letter_code
_entity_poly.pdbx_strand_id
1 'polypeptide(L)'
;MERLITSFFFLFLCVNLNAQQYLSLDGVITFFSEAPLENISAENKKVSAVYDSQSNEIAFQLQIEDFIFPKPLMQEHFNENYLESDIFPKSLFVGKVIQYKNGKAFVVGDLSMHGKTNRIKVEGSLKQEDDKVIISSEFIVKLEDYNIEIPTIVMYKIAEEIEVKVNIELIEVK
;
A
#
# COMPACT_ATOMS: atom_id res chain seq x y z
N MET A 1 -8.69 -68.33 22.82
CA MET A 1 -9.24 -66.96 22.74
C MET A 1 -8.07 -66.00 22.53
N GLU A 2 -7.73 -65.78 21.30
CA GLU A 2 -6.64 -64.85 20.95
C GLU A 2 -7.21 -63.48 20.67
N ARG A 3 -6.75 -62.49 21.43
CA ARG A 3 -7.12 -61.10 21.22
C ARG A 3 -6.20 -60.47 20.20
N LEU A 4 -6.72 -60.23 19.00
CA LEU A 4 -6.05 -59.43 18.00
C LEU A 4 -6.10 -57.95 18.44
N ILE A 5 -4.97 -57.39 18.82
CA ILE A 5 -4.80 -55.94 19.06
C ILE A 5 -4.43 -55.30 17.73
N THR A 6 -5.43 -54.74 17.04
CA THR A 6 -5.21 -53.93 15.84
C THR A 6 -4.68 -52.56 16.25
N SER A 7 -3.37 -52.39 16.13
CA SER A 7 -2.72 -51.08 16.34
C SER A 7 -3.01 -50.18 15.13
N PHE A 8 -3.92 -49.23 15.29
CA PHE A 8 -4.21 -48.19 14.30
C PHE A 8 -3.11 -47.14 14.33
N PHE A 9 -2.11 -47.27 13.46
CA PHE A 9 -1.02 -46.28 13.31
C PHE A 9 -1.58 -45.07 12.57
N PHE A 10 -1.97 -44.03 13.32
CA PHE A 10 -2.42 -42.75 12.77
C PHE A 10 -1.21 -41.99 12.22
N LEU A 11 -0.96 -42.14 10.91
CA LEU A 11 0.08 -41.41 10.19
C LEU A 11 -0.31 -39.93 10.15
N PHE A 12 0.24 -39.14 11.09
CA PHE A 12 0.07 -37.69 11.12
C PHE A 12 0.85 -37.08 9.95
N LEU A 13 0.14 -36.83 8.85
CA LEU A 13 0.69 -36.13 7.69
C LEU A 13 0.90 -34.68 8.09
N CYS A 14 2.13 -34.32 8.50
CA CYS A 14 2.52 -32.92 8.70
C CYS A 14 2.52 -32.23 7.34
N VAL A 15 1.42 -31.61 6.98
CA VAL A 15 1.39 -30.68 5.85
C VAL A 15 2.17 -29.45 6.29
N ASN A 16 3.39 -29.30 5.79
CA ASN A 16 4.13 -28.04 5.91
C ASN A 16 3.42 -27.00 5.05
N LEU A 17 2.55 -26.20 5.69
CA LEU A 17 1.98 -24.99 5.11
C LEU A 17 3.10 -23.96 5.11
N ASN A 18 3.90 -23.91 4.06
CA ASN A 18 4.83 -22.82 3.86
C ASN A 18 4.02 -21.58 3.45
N ALA A 19 3.68 -20.75 4.42
CA ALA A 19 3.20 -19.39 4.14
C ALA A 19 4.38 -18.62 3.55
N GLN A 20 4.35 -18.32 2.25
CA GLN A 20 5.35 -17.47 1.62
C GLN A 20 4.97 -16.01 1.87
N GLN A 21 5.69 -15.38 2.79
CA GLN A 21 5.56 -13.96 3.07
C GLN A 21 6.68 -13.20 2.35
N TYR A 22 6.31 -12.06 1.80
CA TYR A 22 7.21 -11.14 1.12
C TYR A 22 7.21 -9.80 1.83
N LEU A 23 8.38 -9.21 2.02
CA LEU A 23 8.57 -7.95 2.74
C LEU A 23 9.38 -6.95 1.90
N SER A 24 9.03 -5.68 2.00
CA SER A 24 9.84 -4.54 1.56
C SER A 24 9.91 -3.49 2.66
N LEU A 25 11.03 -2.77 2.75
CA LEU A 25 11.22 -1.61 3.64
C LEU A 25 11.61 -0.34 2.87
N ASP A 26 11.79 -0.45 1.57
CA ASP A 26 12.26 0.58 0.63
C ASP A 26 11.36 0.74 -0.59
N GLY A 27 10.09 0.36 -0.46
CA GLY A 27 9.08 0.60 -1.48
C GLY A 27 8.96 2.09 -1.81
N VAL A 28 8.57 2.39 -3.04
CA VAL A 28 8.43 3.75 -3.55
C VAL A 28 6.97 4.07 -3.81
N ILE A 29 6.50 5.17 -3.22
CA ILE A 29 5.22 5.79 -3.57
C ILE A 29 5.48 7.22 -4.00
N THR A 30 4.95 7.59 -5.15
CA THR A 30 4.94 8.97 -5.64
C THR A 30 3.52 9.46 -5.75
N PHE A 31 3.32 10.75 -5.59
CA PHE A 31 2.08 11.36 -5.99
C PHE A 31 2.30 12.55 -6.92
N PHE A 32 1.30 12.84 -7.72
CA PHE A 32 1.28 13.95 -8.65
C PHE A 32 -0.07 14.67 -8.58
N SER A 33 -0.02 16.00 -8.48
CA SER A 33 -1.15 16.89 -8.52
C SER A 33 -0.99 17.82 -9.72
N GLU A 34 -1.88 17.69 -10.70
CA GLU A 34 -1.91 18.61 -11.84
C GLU A 34 -2.75 19.85 -11.48
N ALA A 35 -2.13 21.01 -11.49
CA ALA A 35 -2.82 22.25 -11.19
C ALA A 35 -2.50 23.36 -12.20
N PRO A 36 -3.42 24.31 -12.44
CA PRO A 36 -3.29 25.31 -13.49
C PRO A 36 -2.03 26.20 -13.40
N LEU A 37 -1.52 26.43 -12.21
CA LEU A 37 -0.37 27.32 -12.00
C LEU A 37 0.95 26.56 -11.83
N GLU A 38 0.94 25.43 -11.13
CA GLU A 38 2.15 24.66 -10.85
C GLU A 38 1.81 23.22 -10.48
N ASN A 39 2.39 22.27 -11.19
CA ASN A 39 2.29 20.86 -10.84
C ASN A 39 3.09 20.56 -9.57
N ILE A 40 2.53 19.75 -8.71
CA ILE A 40 3.15 19.33 -7.47
C ILE A 40 3.42 17.83 -7.54
N SER A 41 4.63 17.43 -7.18
CA SER A 41 4.99 16.01 -7.05
C SER A 41 5.87 15.81 -5.83
N ALA A 42 5.73 14.64 -5.21
CA ALA A 42 6.62 14.20 -4.14
C ALA A 42 6.81 12.69 -4.18
N GLU A 43 7.88 12.23 -3.57
CA GLU A 43 8.28 10.83 -3.55
C GLU A 43 8.63 10.40 -2.12
N ASN A 44 8.11 9.23 -1.72
CA ASN A 44 8.50 8.53 -0.49
C ASN A 44 9.17 7.21 -0.88
N LYS A 45 10.43 7.01 -0.44
CA LYS A 45 11.26 5.82 -0.71
C LYS A 45 11.43 4.91 0.51
N LYS A 46 10.60 5.08 1.54
CA LYS A 46 10.67 4.32 2.79
C LYS A 46 9.35 3.62 3.09
N VAL A 47 8.68 3.14 2.05
CA VAL A 47 7.41 2.45 2.21
C VAL A 47 7.67 1.02 2.66
N SER A 48 7.11 0.65 3.80
CA SER A 48 7.10 -0.74 4.24
C SER A 48 5.90 -1.47 3.62
N ALA A 49 6.14 -2.66 3.12
CA ALA A 49 5.10 -3.48 2.51
C ALA A 49 5.23 -4.94 2.91
N VAL A 50 4.08 -5.61 3.05
CA VAL A 50 3.99 -7.05 3.27
C VAL A 50 2.98 -7.63 2.31
N TYR A 51 3.29 -8.78 1.73
CA TYR A 51 2.36 -9.59 0.94
C TYR A 51 2.43 -11.04 1.39
N ASP A 52 1.29 -11.64 1.68
CA ASP A 52 1.13 -13.06 1.95
C ASP A 52 0.49 -13.73 0.75
N SER A 53 1.24 -14.60 0.07
CA SER A 53 0.78 -15.24 -1.17
C SER A 53 -0.27 -16.33 -0.94
N GLN A 54 -0.39 -16.84 0.28
CA GLN A 54 -1.37 -17.86 0.62
C GLN A 54 -2.75 -17.25 0.88
N SER A 55 -2.80 -16.20 1.70
CA SER A 55 -4.05 -15.47 2.00
C SER A 55 -4.40 -14.44 0.94
N ASN A 56 -3.45 -14.05 0.09
CA ASN A 56 -3.51 -12.92 -0.84
C ASN A 56 -3.70 -11.57 -0.12
N GLU A 57 -3.34 -11.48 1.15
CA GLU A 57 -3.38 -10.25 1.91
C GLU A 57 -2.15 -9.38 1.62
N ILE A 58 -2.38 -8.08 1.59
CA ILE A 58 -1.37 -7.09 1.29
C ILE A 58 -1.53 -5.90 2.22
N ALA A 59 -0.41 -5.38 2.73
CA ALA A 59 -0.40 -4.17 3.53
C ALA A 59 0.77 -3.27 3.15
N PHE A 60 0.52 -1.95 3.15
CA PHE A 60 1.52 -0.90 2.94
C PHE A 60 1.44 0.11 4.07
N GLN A 61 2.58 0.56 4.57
CA GLN A 61 2.67 1.63 5.55
C GLN A 61 3.78 2.60 5.17
N LEU A 62 3.52 3.89 5.34
CA LEU A 62 4.52 4.94 5.18
C LEU A 62 4.36 6.02 6.26
N GLN A 63 5.43 6.76 6.51
CA GLN A 63 5.39 8.01 7.28
C GLN A 63 5.10 9.16 6.32
N ILE A 64 4.22 10.07 6.70
CA ILE A 64 3.84 11.23 5.88
C ILE A 64 5.04 12.17 5.71
N GLU A 65 5.82 12.39 6.76
CA GLU A 65 7.01 13.24 6.74
C GLU A 65 8.14 12.77 5.81
N ASP A 66 8.15 11.48 5.45
CA ASP A 66 9.16 10.90 4.54
C ASP A 66 8.90 11.23 3.04
N PHE A 67 7.83 11.94 2.71
CA PHE A 67 7.66 12.48 1.37
C PHE A 67 8.63 13.63 1.12
N ILE A 68 9.41 13.53 0.06
CA ILE A 68 10.40 14.53 -0.34
C ILE A 68 9.89 15.31 -1.55
N PHE A 69 9.87 16.61 -1.42
CA PHE A 69 9.47 17.55 -2.46
C PHE A 69 10.68 18.24 -3.07
N PRO A 70 10.62 18.63 -4.36
CA PRO A 70 11.66 19.46 -4.98
C PRO A 70 11.82 20.84 -4.33
N LYS A 71 10.73 21.36 -3.72
CA LYS A 71 10.70 22.67 -3.09
C LYS A 71 10.46 22.55 -1.57
N PRO A 72 11.39 23.01 -0.72
CA PRO A 72 11.26 22.91 0.74
C PRO A 72 9.97 23.53 1.31
N LEU A 73 9.57 24.69 0.80
CA LEU A 73 8.34 25.36 1.25
C LEU A 73 7.09 24.54 0.95
N MET A 74 7.08 23.78 -0.15
CA MET A 74 5.96 22.90 -0.48
C MET A 74 5.92 21.70 0.47
N GLN A 75 7.05 21.17 0.86
CA GLN A 75 7.15 20.10 1.85
C GLN A 75 6.66 20.56 3.23
N GLU A 76 7.03 21.78 3.65
CA GLU A 76 6.53 22.39 4.89
C GLU A 76 5.00 22.51 4.86
N HIS A 77 4.44 23.12 3.81
CA HIS A 77 2.97 23.23 3.69
C HIS A 77 2.27 21.86 3.64
N PHE A 78 2.84 20.89 2.98
CA PHE A 78 2.31 19.53 2.94
C PHE A 78 2.22 18.93 4.34
N ASN A 79 3.29 19.04 5.13
CA ASN A 79 3.34 18.49 6.48
C ASN A 79 2.48 19.25 7.49
N GLU A 80 2.48 20.58 7.43
CA GLU A 80 1.86 21.41 8.47
C GLU A 80 0.40 21.76 8.17
N ASN A 81 0.04 21.98 6.89
CA ASN A 81 -1.25 22.55 6.54
C ASN A 81 -2.20 21.57 5.84
N TYR A 82 -1.68 20.51 5.21
CA TYR A 82 -2.51 19.60 4.44
C TYR A 82 -2.62 18.22 5.08
N LEU A 83 -1.52 17.57 5.36
CA LEU A 83 -1.52 16.24 5.93
C LEU A 83 -1.38 16.24 7.46
N GLU A 84 -1.02 17.40 8.07
CA GLU A 84 -0.85 17.56 9.51
C GLU A 84 -0.05 16.40 10.11
N SER A 85 1.16 16.17 9.57
CA SER A 85 1.96 14.96 9.84
C SER A 85 2.33 14.78 11.31
N ASP A 86 2.34 15.85 12.12
CA ASP A 86 2.51 15.79 13.57
C ASP A 86 1.32 15.13 14.28
N ILE A 87 0.11 15.25 13.70
CA ILE A 87 -1.14 14.68 14.24
C ILE A 87 -1.43 13.33 13.59
N PHE A 88 -1.23 13.25 12.28
CA PHE A 88 -1.50 12.07 11.46
C PHE A 88 -0.22 11.57 10.78
N PRO A 89 0.74 11.00 11.53
CA PRO A 89 2.08 10.73 11.01
C PRO A 89 2.15 9.64 9.95
N LYS A 90 1.10 8.81 9.81
CA LYS A 90 1.14 7.60 8.98
C LYS A 90 -0.02 7.53 7.99
N SER A 91 0.28 6.91 6.84
CA SER A 91 -0.74 6.31 5.99
C SER A 91 -0.58 4.79 5.98
N LEU A 92 -1.71 4.08 5.97
CA LEU A 92 -1.79 2.63 6.01
C LEU A 92 -2.82 2.15 4.99
N PHE A 93 -2.43 1.17 4.18
CA PHE A 93 -3.36 0.39 3.36
C PHE A 93 -3.33 -1.06 3.80
N VAL A 94 -4.50 -1.66 4.03
CA VAL A 94 -4.66 -3.08 4.29
C VAL A 94 -5.73 -3.62 3.36
N GLY A 95 -5.38 -4.61 2.55
CA GLY A 95 -6.27 -5.12 1.53
C GLY A 95 -6.00 -6.56 1.15
N LYS A 96 -6.76 -7.01 0.17
CA LYS A 96 -6.66 -8.36 -0.38
C LYS A 96 -6.75 -8.34 -1.90
N VAL A 97 -5.91 -9.13 -2.55
CA VAL A 97 -6.03 -9.39 -3.99
C VAL A 97 -7.23 -10.29 -4.19
N ILE A 98 -8.27 -9.77 -4.81
CA ILE A 98 -9.56 -10.47 -5.01
C ILE A 98 -9.67 -11.14 -6.38
N GLN A 99 -8.87 -10.69 -7.34
CA GLN A 99 -8.84 -11.22 -8.68
C GLN A 99 -7.50 -10.97 -9.34
N TYR A 100 -7.01 -11.98 -10.05
CA TYR A 100 -5.85 -11.87 -10.92
C TYR A 100 -6.25 -12.32 -12.33
N LYS A 101 -6.09 -11.44 -13.32
CA LYS A 101 -6.47 -11.72 -14.70
C LYS A 101 -5.58 -10.97 -15.70
N ASN A 102 -4.98 -11.72 -16.64
CA ASN A 102 -4.15 -11.15 -17.72
C ASN A 102 -3.00 -10.25 -17.22
N GLY A 103 -2.31 -10.63 -16.11
CA GLY A 103 -1.24 -9.86 -15.52
C GLY A 103 -1.69 -8.65 -14.68
N LYS A 104 -3.01 -8.43 -14.56
CA LYS A 104 -3.60 -7.39 -13.72
C LYS A 104 -4.12 -7.99 -12.43
N ALA A 105 -3.83 -7.33 -11.32
CA ALA A 105 -4.36 -7.64 -10.00
C ALA A 105 -5.43 -6.62 -9.61
N PHE A 106 -6.54 -7.10 -9.07
CA PHE A 106 -7.59 -6.25 -8.50
C PHE A 106 -7.55 -6.42 -6.99
N VAL A 107 -7.31 -5.32 -6.30
CA VAL A 107 -7.18 -5.28 -4.84
C VAL A 107 -8.31 -4.47 -4.24
N VAL A 108 -8.93 -4.99 -3.19
CA VAL A 108 -9.89 -4.24 -2.38
C VAL A 108 -9.33 -4.15 -0.97
N GLY A 109 -9.31 -2.96 -0.41
CA GLY A 109 -8.76 -2.72 0.92
C GLY A 109 -9.20 -1.39 1.51
N ASP A 110 -8.72 -1.15 2.71
CA ASP A 110 -9.01 0.02 3.49
C ASP A 110 -7.75 0.91 3.50
N LEU A 111 -7.85 2.12 2.94
CA LEU A 111 -6.81 3.14 2.97
C LEU A 111 -7.10 4.12 4.09
N SER A 112 -6.18 4.19 5.05
CA SER A 112 -6.23 5.11 6.18
C SER A 112 -5.21 6.22 6.01
N MET A 113 -5.66 7.45 6.04
CA MET A 113 -4.84 8.65 5.88
C MET A 113 -5.55 9.82 6.56
N HIS A 114 -4.80 10.75 7.18
CA HIS A 114 -5.35 11.96 7.80
C HIS A 114 -6.56 11.68 8.73
N GLY A 115 -6.46 10.62 9.56
CA GLY A 115 -7.50 10.23 10.51
C GLY A 115 -8.78 9.62 9.91
N LYS A 116 -8.84 9.42 8.59
CA LYS A 116 -9.96 8.80 7.87
C LYS A 116 -9.56 7.47 7.26
N THR A 117 -10.52 6.55 7.19
CA THR A 117 -10.35 5.26 6.54
C THR A 117 -11.47 5.05 5.52
N ASN A 118 -11.08 4.84 4.28
CA ASN A 118 -12.01 4.59 3.18
C ASN A 118 -11.67 3.27 2.49
N ARG A 119 -12.73 2.54 2.13
CA ARG A 119 -12.59 1.32 1.35
C ARG A 119 -12.42 1.68 -0.12
N ILE A 120 -11.30 1.23 -0.70
CA ILE A 120 -10.97 1.49 -2.09
C ILE A 120 -10.81 0.18 -2.87
N LYS A 121 -11.00 0.28 -4.18
CA LYS A 121 -10.69 -0.78 -5.14
C LYS A 121 -9.67 -0.25 -6.13
N VAL A 122 -8.54 -0.94 -6.22
CA VAL A 122 -7.40 -0.52 -7.04
C VAL A 122 -7.07 -1.63 -8.04
N GLU A 123 -6.73 -1.25 -9.27
CA GLU A 123 -6.14 -2.11 -10.27
C GLU A 123 -4.63 -1.86 -10.32
N GLY A 124 -3.85 -2.94 -10.41
CA GLY A 124 -2.42 -2.87 -10.52
C GLY A 124 -1.84 -4.10 -11.20
N SER A 125 -0.54 -4.24 -11.17
CA SER A 125 0.17 -5.47 -11.54
C SER A 125 0.83 -6.08 -10.31
N LEU A 126 0.81 -7.40 -10.25
CA LEU A 126 1.55 -8.20 -9.29
C LEU A 126 2.27 -9.30 -10.08
N LYS A 127 3.60 -9.25 -10.07
CA LYS A 127 4.44 -10.23 -10.76
C LYS A 127 5.29 -10.94 -9.74
N GLN A 128 5.25 -12.26 -9.75
CA GLN A 128 6.12 -13.09 -8.94
C GLN A 128 7.28 -13.59 -9.80
N GLU A 129 8.51 -13.36 -9.34
CA GLU A 129 9.75 -13.72 -10.00
C GLU A 129 10.68 -14.35 -8.96
N ASP A 130 10.83 -15.69 -9.01
CA ASP A 130 11.64 -16.47 -8.05
C ASP A 130 11.30 -16.13 -6.58
N ASP A 131 12.23 -15.45 -5.87
CA ASP A 131 12.13 -15.04 -4.47
C ASP A 131 11.57 -13.60 -4.30
N LYS A 132 11.03 -13.01 -5.37
CA LYS A 132 10.55 -11.62 -5.38
C LYS A 132 9.11 -11.51 -5.85
N VAL A 133 8.43 -10.49 -5.34
CA VAL A 133 7.14 -10.01 -5.85
C VAL A 133 7.26 -8.53 -6.18
N ILE A 134 6.94 -8.18 -7.42
CA ILE A 134 6.94 -6.80 -7.90
C ILE A 134 5.50 -6.33 -8.01
N ILE A 135 5.18 -5.25 -7.31
CA ILE A 135 3.86 -4.63 -7.29
C ILE A 135 3.95 -3.24 -7.91
N SER A 136 3.06 -2.96 -8.86
CA SER A 136 2.88 -1.59 -9.34
C SER A 136 1.40 -1.28 -9.53
N SER A 137 1.01 -0.05 -9.19
CA SER A 137 -0.36 0.45 -9.31
C SER A 137 -0.36 1.96 -9.50
N GLU A 138 -1.40 2.45 -10.17
CA GLU A 138 -1.68 3.86 -10.33
C GLU A 138 -3.18 4.08 -10.09
N PHE A 139 -3.52 5.02 -9.21
CA PHE A 139 -4.91 5.32 -8.87
C PHE A 139 -5.07 6.76 -8.39
N ILE A 140 -6.30 7.22 -8.36
CA ILE A 140 -6.66 8.57 -7.93
C ILE A 140 -7.14 8.55 -6.48
N VAL A 141 -6.68 9.52 -5.71
CA VAL A 141 -7.15 9.83 -4.36
C VAL A 141 -7.83 11.20 -4.40
N LYS A 142 -9.06 11.26 -3.90
CA LYS A 142 -9.77 12.52 -3.68
C LYS A 142 -9.46 13.03 -2.27
N LEU A 143 -8.97 14.25 -2.18
CA LEU A 143 -8.56 14.83 -0.89
C LEU A 143 -9.73 15.01 0.07
N GLU A 144 -10.92 15.35 -0.46
CA GLU A 144 -12.16 15.50 0.32
C GLU A 144 -12.56 14.21 1.06
N ASP A 145 -12.31 13.03 0.46
CA ASP A 145 -12.63 11.73 1.07
C ASP A 145 -11.85 11.49 2.37
N TYR A 146 -10.74 12.21 2.56
CA TYR A 146 -9.87 12.10 3.74
C TYR A 146 -9.86 13.36 4.60
N ASN A 147 -10.85 14.26 4.42
CA ASN A 147 -10.96 15.54 5.14
C ASN A 147 -9.71 16.44 4.98
N ILE A 148 -9.02 16.34 3.84
CA ILE A 148 -7.90 17.21 3.52
C ILE A 148 -8.48 18.41 2.79
N GLU A 149 -8.50 19.57 3.46
CA GLU A 149 -9.07 20.79 2.93
C GLU A 149 -8.02 21.61 2.17
N ILE A 150 -8.37 22.05 0.96
CA ILE A 150 -7.54 22.98 0.19
C ILE A 150 -8.14 24.39 0.38
N PRO A 151 -7.41 25.31 1.04
CA PRO A 151 -7.89 26.68 1.20
C PRO A 151 -8.18 27.33 -0.15
N THR A 152 -9.30 28.05 -0.25
CA THR A 152 -9.80 28.66 -1.49
C THR A 152 -8.77 29.55 -2.19
N ILE A 153 -7.90 30.21 -1.40
CA ILE A 153 -6.84 31.09 -1.92
C ILE A 153 -5.74 30.34 -2.69
N VAL A 154 -5.61 29.02 -2.49
CA VAL A 154 -4.63 28.14 -3.15
C VAL A 154 -5.27 27.08 -4.06
N MET A 155 -6.59 27.07 -4.22
CA MET A 155 -7.31 26.13 -5.11
C MET A 155 -6.77 26.11 -6.55
N TYR A 156 -6.20 27.22 -7.03
CA TYR A 156 -5.56 27.27 -8.34
C TYR A 156 -4.18 26.59 -8.40
N LYS A 157 -3.65 26.12 -7.24
CA LYS A 157 -2.30 25.55 -7.12
C LYS A 157 -2.27 24.09 -6.76
N ILE A 158 -3.40 23.53 -6.31
CA ILE A 158 -3.48 22.12 -5.86
C ILE A 158 -4.75 21.54 -6.46
N ALA A 159 -4.65 20.35 -7.06
CA ALA A 159 -5.83 19.63 -7.55
C ALA A 159 -6.57 18.95 -6.37
N GLU A 160 -7.87 18.84 -6.51
CA GLU A 160 -8.72 18.08 -5.56
C GLU A 160 -8.51 16.56 -5.67
N GLU A 161 -8.00 16.12 -6.82
CA GLU A 161 -7.70 14.73 -7.13
C GLU A 161 -6.18 14.55 -7.34
N ILE A 162 -5.60 13.59 -6.64
CA ILE A 162 -4.17 13.32 -6.65
C ILE A 162 -3.91 11.95 -7.28
N GLU A 163 -3.07 11.90 -8.29
CA GLU A 163 -2.58 10.65 -8.87
C GLU A 163 -1.51 10.04 -7.94
N VAL A 164 -1.73 8.80 -7.52
CA VAL A 164 -0.78 8.06 -6.68
C VAL A 164 -0.23 6.88 -7.47
N LYS A 165 1.10 6.77 -7.52
CA LYS A 165 1.82 5.63 -8.12
C LYS A 165 2.55 4.86 -7.04
N VAL A 166 2.37 3.55 -7.07
CA VAL A 166 3.02 2.59 -6.17
C VAL A 166 3.95 1.71 -6.98
N ASN A 167 5.21 1.59 -6.56
CA ASN A 167 6.20 0.68 -7.13
C ASN A 167 6.99 0.06 -5.99
N ILE A 168 6.78 -1.23 -5.76
CA ILE A 168 7.37 -1.94 -4.62
C ILE A 168 7.90 -3.29 -5.07
N GLU A 169 9.14 -3.57 -4.72
CA GLU A 169 9.75 -4.90 -4.80
C GLU A 169 9.77 -5.50 -3.40
N LEU A 170 9.17 -6.67 -3.24
CA LEU A 170 9.17 -7.41 -1.98
C LEU A 170 10.02 -8.67 -2.13
N ILE A 171 10.75 -9.02 -1.09
CA ILE A 171 11.62 -10.20 -1.04
C ILE A 171 11.00 -11.24 -0.12
N GLU A 172 11.11 -12.53 -0.49
CA GLU A 172 10.64 -13.64 0.33
C GLU A 172 11.34 -13.68 1.69
N VAL A 173 10.56 -13.77 2.74
CA VAL A 173 11.05 -13.96 4.11
C VAL A 173 11.28 -15.46 4.32
N LYS A 174 12.53 -15.85 4.53
CA LYS A 174 12.96 -17.25 4.77
C LYS A 174 13.04 -17.56 6.25
#